data_d02e8b3719288935411a65df6fef3391
#
_entry.id   d02e8b3719288935411a65df6fef3391
#
_cell.length_a   1.000
_cell.length_b   1.000
_cell.length_c   1.000
_cell.angle_alpha   90.00
_cell.angle_beta   90.00
_cell.angle_gamma   90.00
#
_symmetry.space_group_name_H-M   'P 1'
#
loop_
_entity.id
_entity.type
_entity.pdbx_description
1 polymer ?
#
loop_
_entity_poly.entity_id
_entity_poly.type
_entity_poly.pdbx_seq_one_letter_code
_entity_poly.pdbx_strand_id
1 'polypeptide(L)'
;IWLNGEFVNWDDANISVMSHTLHYGTGVFEGIRARDSKIGTTIFRLPDHVDRLFDSAEAYNLKIPYDKEVITNAIKDSVHLNNLSSAYIRPLVFFGEGEMGLLPKSVPVYVSVAAWNWGAYLGDDAGNQGVRVCISKWKRISPQSFKPTAKGVGGYMNSTLAKVDAVE
;
A
#
# COMPACT_ATOMS: atom_id res chain seq x y z
N ILE A 1 -8.84 11.25 0.03
CA ILE A 1 -7.91 10.40 -0.73
C ILE A 1 -7.30 11.22 -1.86
N TRP A 2 -5.99 11.12 -2.05
CA TRP A 2 -5.34 11.57 -3.28
C TRP A 2 -5.43 10.46 -4.32
N LEU A 3 -5.94 10.77 -5.52
CA LEU A 3 -6.12 9.82 -6.61
C LEU A 3 -5.70 10.46 -7.93
N ASN A 4 -4.70 9.90 -8.59
CA ASN A 4 -4.23 10.30 -9.92
C ASN A 4 -3.98 11.81 -10.11
N GLY A 5 -3.40 12.47 -9.11
CA GLY A 5 -3.03 13.90 -9.18
C GLY A 5 -3.94 14.83 -8.41
N GLU A 6 -5.11 14.38 -7.96
CA GLU A 6 -6.13 15.21 -7.31
C GLU A 6 -6.58 14.64 -5.96
N PHE A 7 -7.00 15.52 -5.05
CA PHE A 7 -7.69 15.10 -3.83
C PHE A 7 -9.19 14.99 -4.10
N VAL A 8 -9.73 13.81 -3.80
CA VAL A 8 -11.15 13.50 -3.92
C VAL A 8 -11.74 13.09 -2.57
N ASN A 9 -13.06 13.19 -2.40
CA ASN A 9 -13.71 12.65 -1.22
C ASN A 9 -13.53 11.14 -1.16
N TRP A 10 -13.69 10.57 0.04
CA TRP A 10 -13.54 9.12 0.24
C TRP A 10 -14.46 8.31 -0.67
N ASP A 11 -15.73 8.71 -0.78
CA ASP A 11 -16.73 7.98 -1.56
C ASP A 11 -16.59 8.19 -3.08
N ASP A 12 -15.84 9.20 -3.50
CA ASP A 12 -15.56 9.50 -4.91
C ASP A 12 -14.30 8.81 -5.44
N ALA A 13 -13.51 8.17 -4.56
CA ALA A 13 -12.29 7.45 -4.92
C ALA A 13 -12.61 6.07 -5.51
N ASN A 14 -13.28 6.06 -6.66
CA ASN A 14 -13.77 4.86 -7.33
C ASN A 14 -12.86 4.42 -8.48
N ILE A 15 -12.78 3.12 -8.70
CA ILE A 15 -12.11 2.50 -9.84
C ILE A 15 -13.04 1.51 -10.53
N SER A 16 -12.81 1.29 -11.80
CA SER A 16 -13.56 0.27 -12.57
C SER A 16 -13.25 -1.14 -12.05
N VAL A 17 -14.26 -2.00 -12.00
CA VAL A 17 -14.10 -3.44 -11.75
C VAL A 17 -13.25 -4.12 -12.83
N MET A 18 -13.09 -3.49 -14.00
CA MET A 18 -12.23 -3.94 -15.09
C MET A 18 -10.77 -3.48 -14.94
N SER A 19 -10.43 -2.85 -13.80
CA SER A 19 -9.03 -2.53 -13.52
C SER A 19 -8.18 -3.80 -13.49
N HIS A 20 -7.11 -3.81 -14.28
CA HIS A 20 -6.23 -4.97 -14.48
C HIS A 20 -5.70 -5.56 -13.14
N THR A 21 -5.41 -4.68 -12.18
CA THR A 21 -4.94 -5.10 -10.85
C THR A 21 -5.93 -6.00 -10.11
N LEU A 22 -7.25 -5.81 -10.29
CA LEU A 22 -8.27 -6.62 -9.61
C LEU A 22 -8.32 -8.06 -10.13
N HIS A 23 -7.89 -8.28 -11.36
CA HIS A 23 -7.89 -9.60 -12.00
C HIS A 23 -6.57 -10.34 -11.85
N TYR A 24 -5.44 -9.60 -11.84
CA TYR A 24 -4.10 -10.20 -11.91
C TYR A 24 -3.18 -9.83 -10.74
N GLY A 25 -3.65 -9.03 -9.78
CA GLY A 25 -2.85 -8.61 -8.63
C GLY A 25 -1.67 -7.69 -8.99
N THR A 26 -1.76 -6.99 -10.12
CA THR A 26 -0.70 -6.16 -10.71
C THR A 26 -0.66 -4.77 -10.09
N GLY A 27 -0.10 -4.69 -8.92
CA GLY A 27 0.08 -3.46 -8.17
C GLY A 27 1.13 -3.60 -7.09
N VAL A 28 1.59 -2.48 -6.58
CA VAL A 28 2.52 -2.37 -5.45
C VAL A 28 2.02 -1.31 -4.47
N PHE A 29 2.38 -1.44 -3.20
CA PHE A 29 1.92 -0.50 -2.20
C PHE A 29 2.92 -0.28 -1.08
N GLU A 30 2.69 0.75 -0.26
CA GLU A 30 3.39 0.95 0.99
C GLU A 30 2.45 0.95 2.18
N GLY A 31 3.01 0.76 3.36
CA GLY A 31 2.34 0.92 4.63
C GLY A 31 3.19 1.79 5.53
N ILE A 32 2.76 3.02 5.75
CA ILE A 32 3.52 4.07 6.41
C ILE A 32 2.77 4.50 7.66
N ARG A 33 3.48 4.85 8.72
CA ARG A 33 2.89 5.36 9.95
C ARG A 33 3.22 6.83 10.15
N ALA A 34 2.17 7.63 10.37
CA ALA A 34 2.29 8.93 11.01
C ALA A 34 1.98 8.79 12.51
N ARG A 35 2.70 9.52 13.33
CA ARG A 35 2.57 9.52 14.79
C ARG A 35 2.55 10.93 15.32
N ASP A 36 1.69 11.16 16.30
CA ASP A 36 1.77 12.34 17.14
C ASP A 36 3.08 12.35 17.93
N SER A 37 3.74 13.48 17.98
CA SER A 37 5.01 13.67 18.66
C SER A 37 5.12 15.06 19.28
N LYS A 38 6.13 15.30 20.12
CA LYS A 38 6.39 16.60 20.75
C LYS A 38 6.59 17.76 19.77
N ILE A 39 6.91 17.46 18.51
CA ILE A 39 7.12 18.43 17.42
C ILE A 39 5.98 18.44 16.39
N GLY A 40 4.84 17.82 16.71
CA GLY A 40 3.69 17.65 15.81
C GLY A 40 3.68 16.27 15.14
N THR A 41 2.80 16.09 14.16
CA THR A 41 2.67 14.83 13.43
C THR A 41 3.92 14.54 12.62
N THR A 42 4.53 13.38 12.86
CA THR A 42 5.76 12.92 12.19
C THR A 42 5.52 11.64 11.41
N ILE A 43 6.13 11.55 10.21
CA ILE A 43 6.08 10.34 9.37
C ILE A 43 7.48 9.72 9.39
N PHE A 44 7.59 8.53 9.98
CA PHE A 44 8.89 7.87 10.15
C PHE A 44 9.44 7.37 8.81
N ARG A 45 10.66 7.78 8.47
CA ARG A 45 11.41 7.34 7.29
C ARG A 45 10.63 7.48 5.96
N LEU A 46 9.89 8.58 5.80
CA LEU A 46 9.10 8.80 4.59
C LEU A 46 9.90 8.67 3.28
N PRO A 47 11.13 9.24 3.14
CA PRO A 47 11.92 9.06 1.93
C PRO A 47 12.18 7.58 1.58
N ASP A 48 12.57 6.77 2.56
CA ASP A 48 12.85 5.33 2.34
C ASP A 48 11.59 4.55 1.90
N HIS A 49 10.42 4.93 2.42
CA HIS A 49 9.16 4.34 1.98
C HIS A 49 8.82 4.73 0.54
N VAL A 50 9.05 5.99 0.16
CA VAL A 50 8.83 6.46 -1.21
C VAL A 50 9.82 5.76 -2.15
N ASP A 51 11.10 5.68 -1.79
CA ASP A 51 12.10 4.97 -2.57
C ASP A 51 11.67 3.50 -2.79
N ARG A 52 11.28 2.78 -1.74
CA ARG A 52 10.84 1.39 -1.86
C ARG A 52 9.55 1.24 -2.67
N LEU A 53 8.64 2.22 -2.65
CA LEU A 53 7.47 2.21 -3.53
C LEU A 53 7.88 2.22 -5.00
N PHE A 54 8.82 3.10 -5.37
CA PHE A 54 9.34 3.21 -6.73
C PHE A 54 10.12 1.96 -7.14
N ASP A 55 11.00 1.44 -6.28
CA ASP A 55 11.75 0.21 -6.52
C ASP A 55 10.80 -0.99 -6.73
N SER A 56 9.72 -1.06 -5.92
CA SER A 56 8.69 -2.09 -6.07
C SER A 56 7.92 -1.95 -7.38
N ALA A 57 7.62 -0.72 -7.80
CA ALA A 57 6.94 -0.44 -9.06
C ALA A 57 7.82 -0.80 -10.26
N GLU A 58 9.09 -0.42 -10.25
CA GLU A 58 10.07 -0.77 -11.28
C GLU A 58 10.22 -2.29 -11.42
N ALA A 59 10.24 -3.02 -10.31
CA ALA A 59 10.33 -4.48 -10.30
C ALA A 59 9.22 -5.18 -11.10
N TYR A 60 8.06 -4.54 -11.26
CA TYR A 60 6.90 -5.04 -12.01
C TYR A 60 6.55 -4.18 -13.23
N ASN A 61 7.47 -3.34 -13.70
CA ASN A 61 7.28 -2.46 -14.85
C ASN A 61 6.09 -1.49 -14.73
N LEU A 62 5.73 -1.11 -13.52
CA LEU A 62 4.74 -0.06 -13.22
C LEU A 62 5.44 1.30 -13.29
N LYS A 63 5.30 2.01 -14.38
CA LYS A 63 5.87 3.36 -14.55
C LYS A 63 4.99 4.38 -13.84
N ILE A 64 5.36 4.78 -12.63
CA ILE A 64 4.65 5.82 -11.87
C ILE A 64 4.67 7.12 -12.67
N PRO A 65 3.51 7.73 -12.99
CA PRO A 65 3.44 8.95 -13.82
C PRO A 65 3.76 10.24 -13.04
N TYR A 66 4.26 10.13 -11.83
CA TYR A 66 4.61 11.23 -10.92
C TYR A 66 6.03 11.03 -10.41
N ASP A 67 6.73 12.13 -10.11
CA ASP A 67 8.01 12.05 -9.42
C ASP A 67 7.86 11.77 -7.91
N LYS A 68 8.98 11.48 -7.25
CA LYS A 68 9.02 11.16 -5.81
C LYS A 68 8.57 12.34 -4.94
N GLU A 69 8.79 13.57 -5.39
CA GLU A 69 8.39 14.77 -4.66
C GLU A 69 6.87 14.91 -4.63
N VAL A 70 6.19 14.72 -5.77
CA VAL A 70 4.72 14.74 -5.85
C VAL A 70 4.12 13.69 -4.93
N ILE A 71 4.62 12.45 -4.95
CA ILE A 71 4.13 11.38 -4.06
C ILE A 71 4.40 11.69 -2.60
N THR A 72 5.58 12.23 -2.28
CA THR A 72 5.93 12.65 -0.92
C THR A 72 4.97 13.72 -0.39
N ASN A 73 4.64 14.71 -1.21
CA ASN A 73 3.70 15.77 -0.86
C ASN A 73 2.28 15.23 -0.73
N ALA A 74 1.81 14.38 -1.67
CA ALA A 74 0.52 13.71 -1.58
C ALA A 74 0.36 12.92 -0.27
N ILE A 75 1.42 12.24 0.20
CA ILE A 75 1.42 11.52 1.48
C ILE A 75 1.27 12.49 2.66
N LYS A 76 2.04 13.58 2.70
CA LYS A 76 1.96 14.58 3.78
C LYS A 76 0.60 15.28 3.81
N ASP A 77 0.13 15.69 2.64
CA ASP A 77 -1.13 16.40 2.48
C ASP A 77 -2.33 15.50 2.81
N SER A 78 -2.24 14.18 2.51
CA SER A 78 -3.27 13.22 2.91
C SER A 78 -3.45 13.14 4.43
N VAL A 79 -2.38 13.29 5.21
CA VAL A 79 -2.44 13.34 6.68
C VAL A 79 -2.99 14.70 7.15
N HIS A 80 -2.50 15.80 6.57
CA HIS A 80 -2.85 17.16 6.95
C HIS A 80 -4.32 17.47 6.65
N LEU A 81 -4.79 17.24 5.42
CA LEU A 81 -6.15 17.55 4.98
C LEU A 81 -7.21 16.70 5.71
N ASN A 82 -6.85 15.53 6.20
CA ASN A 82 -7.73 14.69 7.03
C ASN A 82 -7.61 14.99 8.53
N ASN A 83 -6.84 16.00 8.94
CA ASN A 83 -6.64 16.42 10.35
C ASN A 83 -6.18 15.25 11.25
N LEU A 84 -5.28 14.40 10.78
CA LEU A 84 -4.83 13.21 11.48
C LEU A 84 -3.54 13.51 12.26
N SER A 85 -3.58 13.43 13.59
CA SER A 85 -2.38 13.49 14.43
C SER A 85 -1.59 12.18 14.41
N SER A 86 -2.29 11.05 14.23
CA SER A 86 -1.72 9.73 14.00
C SER A 86 -2.48 9.04 12.88
N ALA A 87 -1.78 8.36 11.97
CA ALA A 87 -2.41 7.73 10.81
C ALA A 87 -1.66 6.49 10.34
N TYR A 88 -2.39 5.61 9.70
CA TYR A 88 -1.84 4.67 8.72
C TYR A 88 -2.04 5.26 7.34
N ILE A 89 -1.00 5.20 6.52
CA ILE A 89 -0.97 5.77 5.18
C ILE A 89 -0.70 4.64 4.19
N ARG A 90 -1.52 4.56 3.14
CA ARG A 90 -1.46 3.54 2.11
C ARG A 90 -1.28 4.18 0.73
N PRO A 91 -0.05 4.43 0.29
CA PRO A 91 0.22 4.62 -1.13
C PRO A 91 0.03 3.31 -1.88
N LEU A 92 -0.63 3.36 -3.02
CA LEU A 92 -0.90 2.23 -3.90
C LEU A 92 -0.66 2.65 -5.34
N VAL A 93 0.12 1.87 -6.07
CA VAL A 93 0.38 2.03 -7.51
C VAL A 93 -0.10 0.77 -8.21
N PHE A 94 -0.93 0.89 -9.24
CA PHE A 94 -1.56 -0.26 -9.86
C PHE A 94 -1.93 -0.01 -11.32
N PHE A 95 -2.04 -1.09 -12.09
CA PHE A 95 -2.60 -0.99 -13.43
C PHE A 95 -4.13 -0.81 -13.35
N GLY A 96 -4.63 0.26 -13.95
CA GLY A 96 -6.03 0.63 -14.02
C GLY A 96 -6.82 -0.15 -15.08
N GLU A 97 -7.88 0.47 -15.59
CA GLU A 97 -8.70 -0.09 -16.65
C GLU A 97 -8.02 0.01 -18.01
N GLY A 98 -8.08 -1.06 -18.79
CA GLY A 98 -7.50 -1.12 -20.12
C GLY A 98 -7.60 -2.51 -20.72
N GLU A 99 -6.68 -2.84 -21.63
CA GLU A 99 -6.61 -4.14 -22.25
C GLU A 99 -6.41 -5.26 -21.22
N MET A 100 -7.27 -6.28 -21.28
CA MET A 100 -7.19 -7.46 -20.41
C MET A 100 -6.25 -8.49 -21.02
N GLY A 101 -5.27 -8.92 -20.26
CA GLY A 101 -4.28 -9.90 -20.66
C GLY A 101 -3.06 -9.83 -19.75
N LEU A 102 -2.20 -10.86 -19.78
CA LEU A 102 -1.04 -10.93 -18.90
C LEU A 102 0.06 -9.89 -19.22
N LEU A 103 0.01 -9.28 -20.40
CA LEU A 103 0.96 -8.25 -20.83
C LEU A 103 0.25 -6.89 -20.94
N PRO A 104 0.32 -6.04 -19.91
CA PRO A 104 -0.39 -4.74 -19.86
C PRO A 104 0.34 -3.66 -20.67
N LYS A 105 0.35 -3.76 -22.02
CA LYS A 105 1.08 -2.83 -22.90
C LYS A 105 0.55 -1.40 -22.89
N SER A 106 -0.78 -1.28 -22.83
CA SER A 106 -1.50 0.00 -22.98
C SER A 106 -2.36 0.32 -21.76
N VAL A 107 -2.14 -0.37 -20.65
CA VAL A 107 -2.91 -0.16 -19.44
C VAL A 107 -2.32 1.01 -18.65
N PRO A 108 -3.14 2.02 -18.29
CA PRO A 108 -2.65 3.16 -17.52
C PRO A 108 -2.23 2.75 -16.10
N VAL A 109 -1.20 3.40 -15.59
CA VAL A 109 -0.79 3.25 -14.18
C VAL A 109 -1.53 4.30 -13.35
N TYR A 110 -2.28 3.84 -12.36
CA TYR A 110 -2.98 4.66 -11.39
C TYR A 110 -2.20 4.70 -10.08
N VAL A 111 -2.34 5.84 -9.40
CA VAL A 111 -1.72 6.03 -8.08
C VAL A 111 -2.75 6.60 -7.12
N SER A 112 -2.86 6.01 -5.94
CA SER A 112 -3.67 6.54 -4.86
C SER A 112 -2.89 6.63 -3.56
N VAL A 113 -3.24 7.61 -2.72
CA VAL A 113 -2.75 7.72 -1.34
C VAL A 113 -3.95 7.92 -0.43
N ALA A 114 -4.20 6.95 0.43
CA ALA A 114 -5.21 7.01 1.47
C ALA A 114 -4.54 7.14 2.85
N ALA A 115 -5.11 7.96 3.73
CA ALA A 115 -4.69 8.08 5.13
C ALA A 115 -5.91 7.99 6.05
N TRP A 116 -5.79 7.21 7.13
CA TRP A 116 -6.87 7.05 8.10
C TRP A 116 -6.33 6.67 9.49
N ASN A 117 -7.14 6.89 10.52
CA ASN A 117 -6.81 6.41 11.85
C ASN A 117 -7.07 4.90 11.93
N TRP A 118 -6.00 4.13 12.13
CA TRP A 118 -6.09 2.66 12.20
C TRP A 118 -5.64 2.14 13.57
N GLY A 119 -5.93 2.71 14.66
CA GLY A 119 -5.68 2.17 15.99
C GLY A 119 -4.43 1.29 16.14
N ALA A 120 -4.39 0.42 17.12
CA ALA A 120 -3.33 -0.56 17.31
C ALA A 120 -3.60 -1.80 16.43
N TYR A 121 -2.82 -1.99 15.36
CA TYR A 121 -2.96 -3.12 14.40
C TYR A 121 -2.93 -4.51 15.06
N LEU A 122 -2.23 -4.65 16.18
CA LEU A 122 -2.11 -5.91 16.92
C LEU A 122 -2.99 -5.97 18.17
N GLY A 123 -3.87 -4.98 18.39
CA GLY A 123 -4.69 -4.82 19.60
C GLY A 123 -4.07 -3.82 20.58
N ASP A 124 -4.91 -3.16 21.36
CA ASP A 124 -4.52 -2.04 22.23
C ASP A 124 -3.48 -2.45 23.29
N ASP A 125 -3.54 -3.68 23.78
CA ASP A 125 -2.65 -4.22 24.81
C ASP A 125 -1.39 -4.92 24.27
N ALA A 126 -1.24 -5.03 22.96
CA ALA A 126 -0.13 -5.78 22.34
C ALA A 126 1.26 -5.23 22.72
N GLY A 127 1.34 -3.93 23.02
CA GLY A 127 2.57 -3.28 23.47
C GLY A 127 3.05 -3.75 24.85
N ASN A 128 2.14 -4.16 25.73
CA ASN A 128 2.41 -4.56 27.10
C ASN A 128 2.41 -6.08 27.27
N GLN A 129 1.48 -6.78 26.63
CA GLN A 129 1.25 -8.22 26.79
C GLN A 129 1.89 -9.06 25.66
N GLY A 130 2.33 -8.43 24.59
CA GLY A 130 2.78 -9.14 23.38
C GLY A 130 1.59 -9.71 22.60
N VAL A 131 1.90 -10.58 21.65
CA VAL A 131 0.91 -11.24 20.79
C VAL A 131 1.14 -12.75 20.73
N ARG A 132 0.06 -13.50 20.58
CA ARG A 132 0.15 -14.93 20.32
C ARG A 132 0.56 -15.16 18.87
N VAL A 133 1.48 -16.10 18.64
CA VAL A 133 1.96 -16.44 17.30
C VAL A 133 1.89 -17.95 17.09
N CYS A 134 1.78 -18.36 15.82
CA CYS A 134 1.91 -19.75 15.42
C CYS A 134 2.83 -19.87 14.20
N ILE A 135 3.32 -21.06 13.92
CA ILE A 135 4.02 -21.37 12.68
C ILE A 135 2.97 -21.83 11.67
N SER A 136 2.81 -21.04 10.59
CA SER A 136 1.84 -21.33 9.53
C SER A 136 2.21 -22.60 8.76
N LYS A 137 1.21 -23.38 8.35
CA LYS A 137 1.38 -24.49 7.39
C LYS A 137 1.65 -23.99 5.96
N TRP A 138 1.24 -22.76 5.65
CA TRP A 138 1.48 -22.14 4.34
C TRP A 138 2.90 -21.63 4.24
N LYS A 139 3.65 -22.15 3.27
CA LYS A 139 5.01 -21.70 3.01
C LYS A 139 4.99 -20.34 2.28
N ARG A 140 6.00 -19.51 2.54
CA ARG A 140 6.21 -18.27 1.80
C ARG A 140 6.39 -18.56 0.32
N ILE A 141 5.84 -17.70 -0.55
CA ILE A 141 6.06 -17.78 -2.01
C ILE A 141 7.56 -17.76 -2.30
N SER A 142 7.99 -18.70 -3.15
CA SER A 142 9.40 -18.83 -3.54
C SER A 142 9.93 -17.54 -4.19
N PRO A 143 11.16 -17.11 -3.89
CA PRO A 143 11.80 -16.01 -4.59
C PRO A 143 12.03 -16.29 -6.08
N GLN A 144 11.94 -17.54 -6.52
CA GLN A 144 11.96 -17.93 -7.92
C GLN A 144 10.63 -17.70 -8.64
N SER A 145 9.53 -17.55 -7.88
CA SER A 145 8.18 -17.35 -8.43
C SER A 145 7.67 -15.92 -8.25
N PHE A 146 8.28 -15.14 -7.38
CA PHE A 146 7.85 -13.80 -7.03
C PHE A 146 9.05 -12.94 -6.61
N LYS A 147 8.96 -11.62 -6.78
CA LYS A 147 10.04 -10.71 -6.37
C LYS A 147 9.89 -10.34 -4.86
N PRO A 148 10.63 -10.98 -3.95
CA PRO A 148 10.42 -10.83 -2.50
C PRO A 148 10.81 -9.44 -1.98
N THR A 149 11.64 -8.69 -2.72
CA THR A 149 12.06 -7.33 -2.39
C THR A 149 11.01 -6.29 -2.75
N ALA A 150 10.07 -6.64 -3.64
CA ALA A 150 8.99 -5.75 -4.04
C ALA A 150 7.73 -5.99 -3.19
N LYS A 151 7.10 -4.91 -2.76
CA LYS A 151 5.86 -4.97 -1.98
C LYS A 151 4.63 -5.07 -2.89
N GLY A 152 4.54 -6.22 -3.62
CA GLY A 152 3.51 -6.50 -4.62
C GLY A 152 2.19 -6.95 -4.02
N VAL A 153 1.07 -6.43 -4.55
CA VAL A 153 -0.31 -6.75 -4.12
C VAL A 153 -0.59 -8.24 -4.21
N GLY A 154 -0.30 -8.87 -5.35
CA GLY A 154 -0.60 -10.28 -5.61
C GLY A 154 0.04 -11.26 -4.63
N GLY A 155 1.18 -10.90 -4.02
CA GLY A 155 1.86 -11.73 -3.02
C GLY A 155 1.13 -11.82 -1.68
N TYR A 156 0.20 -10.93 -1.40
CA TYR A 156 -0.52 -10.88 -0.13
C TYR A 156 -1.63 -11.92 0.02
N MET A 157 -2.06 -12.57 -1.05
CA MET A 157 -2.95 -13.73 -0.96
C MET A 157 -2.34 -14.82 -0.07
N ASN A 158 -1.04 -15.10 -0.24
CA ASN A 158 -0.30 -16.03 0.61
C ASN A 158 -0.27 -15.61 2.10
N SER A 159 -0.13 -14.30 2.36
CA SER A 159 -0.17 -13.76 3.72
C SER A 159 -1.57 -13.84 4.35
N THR A 160 -2.62 -13.66 3.54
CA THR A 160 -4.02 -13.80 3.98
C THR A 160 -4.31 -15.23 4.40
N LEU A 161 -3.90 -16.23 3.62
CA LEU A 161 -4.04 -17.66 3.98
C LEU A 161 -3.38 -17.96 5.33
N ALA A 162 -2.14 -17.50 5.53
CA ALA A 162 -1.43 -17.69 6.80
C ALA A 162 -2.11 -16.95 7.96
N LYS A 163 -2.71 -15.78 7.72
CA LYS A 163 -3.42 -15.04 8.77
C LYS A 163 -4.74 -15.69 9.16
N VAL A 164 -5.49 -16.23 8.20
CA VAL A 164 -6.73 -16.97 8.47
C VAL A 164 -6.42 -18.18 9.36
N ASP A 165 -5.45 -19.01 8.99
CA ASP A 165 -5.00 -20.16 9.82
C ASP A 165 -4.60 -19.76 11.25
N ALA A 166 -4.03 -18.58 11.44
CA ALA A 166 -3.56 -18.14 12.76
C ALA A 166 -4.69 -17.63 13.67
N VAL A 167 -5.89 -17.45 13.15
CA VAL A 167 -7.06 -16.96 13.91
C VAL A 167 -8.04 -18.08 14.21
N GLU A 168 -8.10 -19.11 13.39
CA GLU A 168 -8.82 -20.36 13.64
C GLU A 168 -8.14 -21.20 14.74
#